data_be91e9d792b01aeca9d4bd2a529ca922
#
_entry.id   be91e9d792b01aeca9d4bd2a529ca922
#
_cell.length_a   1.000
_cell.length_b   1.000
_cell.length_c   1.000
_cell.angle_alpha   90.00
_cell.angle_beta   90.00
_cell.angle_gamma   90.00
#
_symmetry.space_group_name_H-M   'P 1'
#
loop_
_entity.id
_entity.type
_entity.pdbx_description
1 polymer ?
#
loop_
_entity_poly.entity_id
_entity_poly.type
_entity_poly.pdbx_seq_one_letter_code
_entity_poly.pdbx_strand_id
1 'polypeptide(L)'
;IEAGRFVLMDYRCDHLSGEQRLQAPTFLYAMDLGEGRFFVEETSLAAAPALSFLTLQQRLEQRLAHRGIAIEAVEHVEHCLFPMNPALPDRQQSLLGFGGAASMVHPASGYMIGSLLRRGPELAADLAAAMAAGQVGSELVQSGWQSLWPAELRRRHGLYRFGLEKLMRFDEAQLRDFFATFFALPNAQWFGFLANTLETPQLLQTMLQLFGTAPAGVRWGLMEPRGRELNLMTKMLRW
;
A
#
# COMPACT_ATOMS: atom_id res chain seq x y z
N ILE A 1 -23.65 3.49 -5.96
CA ILE A 1 -22.69 2.53 -6.59
C ILE A 1 -23.49 1.60 -7.47
N GLU A 2 -23.06 1.41 -8.73
CA GLU A 2 -23.71 0.45 -9.61
C GLU A 2 -23.50 -0.99 -9.10
N ALA A 3 -24.53 -1.83 -9.18
CA ALA A 3 -24.44 -3.23 -8.76
C ALA A 3 -23.26 -3.96 -9.44
N GLY A 4 -22.50 -4.71 -8.68
CA GLY A 4 -21.31 -5.43 -9.15
C GLY A 4 -20.07 -4.54 -9.42
N ARG A 5 -20.13 -3.26 -9.09
CA ARG A 5 -18.99 -2.34 -9.13
C ARG A 5 -18.60 -1.88 -7.73
N PHE A 6 -17.36 -1.38 -7.60
CA PHE A 6 -16.90 -0.73 -6.39
C PHE A 6 -16.08 0.52 -6.74
N VAL A 7 -16.00 1.44 -5.79
CA VAL A 7 -15.14 2.62 -5.86
C VAL A 7 -13.82 2.24 -5.21
N LEU A 8 -12.74 2.21 -5.99
CA LEU A 8 -11.42 1.84 -5.48
C LEU A 8 -10.70 3.01 -4.82
N MET A 9 -10.65 4.17 -5.49
CA MET A 9 -9.91 5.35 -5.01
C MET A 9 -10.54 6.62 -5.59
N ASP A 10 -11.56 7.18 -4.94
CA ASP A 10 -12.14 8.46 -5.36
C ASP A 10 -11.51 9.62 -4.58
N TYR A 11 -10.51 10.27 -5.16
CA TYR A 11 -9.81 11.43 -4.60
C TYR A 11 -10.52 12.78 -4.81
N ARG A 12 -11.71 12.84 -5.38
CA ARG A 12 -12.41 14.12 -5.55
C ARG A 12 -12.62 14.80 -4.20
N CYS A 13 -12.26 16.06 -4.10
CA CYS A 13 -12.26 16.83 -2.85
C CYS A 13 -13.21 18.04 -2.87
N ASP A 14 -14.19 18.03 -3.78
CA ASP A 14 -15.19 19.08 -3.99
C ASP A 14 -16.07 19.35 -2.74
N HIS A 15 -16.21 18.39 -1.86
CA HIS A 15 -16.90 18.47 -0.57
C HIS A 15 -16.05 19.11 0.57
N LEU A 16 -14.75 19.31 0.36
CA LEU A 16 -13.85 19.85 1.38
C LEU A 16 -13.69 21.37 1.29
N SER A 17 -13.54 22.04 2.44
CA SER A 17 -13.17 23.44 2.51
C SER A 17 -11.73 23.69 2.01
N GLY A 18 -11.38 24.96 1.77
CA GLY A 18 -10.02 25.32 1.36
C GLY A 18 -8.96 24.88 2.37
N GLU A 19 -9.22 25.04 3.68
CA GLU A 19 -8.29 24.61 4.74
C GLU A 19 -8.13 23.10 4.80
N GLN A 20 -9.21 22.33 4.64
CA GLN A 20 -9.17 20.87 4.62
C GLN A 20 -8.37 20.32 3.44
N ARG A 21 -8.39 21.00 2.29
CA ARG A 21 -7.62 20.63 1.10
C ARG A 21 -6.11 20.81 1.26
N LEU A 22 -5.66 21.60 2.23
CA LEU A 22 -4.24 21.76 2.56
C LEU A 22 -3.69 20.62 3.43
N GLN A 23 -4.56 19.81 4.00
CA GLN A 23 -4.17 18.62 4.76
C GLN A 23 -3.88 17.45 3.83
N ALA A 24 -3.39 16.33 4.42
CA ALA A 24 -3.13 15.12 3.66
C ALA A 24 -4.38 14.67 2.87
N PRO A 25 -4.25 14.35 1.59
CA PRO A 25 -5.37 13.92 0.76
C PRO A 25 -5.99 12.62 1.24
N THR A 26 -7.32 12.51 1.11
CA THR A 26 -8.07 11.30 1.41
C THR A 26 -8.90 10.88 0.19
N PHE A 27 -9.31 9.62 0.17
CA PHE A 27 -10.14 9.07 -0.88
C PHE A 27 -11.24 8.18 -0.31
N LEU A 28 -12.30 8.04 -1.08
CA LEU A 28 -13.37 7.10 -0.79
C LEU A 28 -13.04 5.73 -1.37
N TYR A 29 -13.17 4.70 -0.56
CA TYR A 29 -13.33 3.33 -0.96
C TYR A 29 -14.76 2.89 -0.65
N ALA A 30 -15.47 2.26 -1.60
CA ALA A 30 -16.85 1.86 -1.35
C ALA A 30 -17.27 0.68 -2.21
N MET A 31 -18.07 -0.22 -1.64
CA MET A 31 -18.62 -1.37 -2.35
C MET A 31 -20.05 -1.68 -1.88
N ASP A 32 -20.85 -2.20 -2.79
CA ASP A 32 -22.15 -2.76 -2.50
C ASP A 32 -21.99 -4.16 -1.88
N LEU A 33 -22.57 -4.36 -0.69
CA LEU A 33 -22.61 -5.65 0.00
C LEU A 33 -23.93 -6.41 -0.24
N GLY A 34 -24.82 -5.84 -1.04
CA GLY A 34 -26.16 -6.37 -1.29
C GLY A 34 -27.18 -5.97 -0.21
N GLU A 35 -28.46 -6.18 -0.53
CA GLU A 35 -29.59 -5.93 0.38
C GLU A 35 -29.65 -4.48 0.92
N GLY A 36 -29.21 -3.49 0.11
CA GLY A 36 -29.16 -2.08 0.51
C GLY A 36 -28.03 -1.72 1.48
N ARG A 37 -27.11 -2.64 1.76
CA ARG A 37 -25.95 -2.41 2.63
C ARG A 37 -24.72 -2.09 1.83
N PHE A 38 -23.94 -1.14 2.31
CA PHE A 38 -22.72 -0.68 1.66
C PHE A 38 -21.56 -0.60 2.66
N PHE A 39 -20.40 -1.08 2.24
CA PHE A 39 -19.16 -0.71 2.89
C PHE A 39 -18.69 0.63 2.33
N VAL A 40 -18.37 1.57 3.20
CA VAL A 40 -17.85 2.88 2.82
C VAL A 40 -16.70 3.27 3.74
N GLU A 41 -15.59 3.68 3.18
CA GLU A 41 -14.38 4.05 3.93
C GLU A 41 -13.80 5.34 3.35
N GLU A 42 -13.60 6.33 4.19
CA GLU A 42 -12.74 7.47 3.89
C GLU A 42 -11.38 7.22 4.52
N THR A 43 -10.35 7.18 3.71
CA THR A 43 -9.00 6.82 4.15
C THR A 43 -7.94 7.67 3.45
N SER A 44 -6.72 7.67 3.98
CA SER A 44 -5.54 8.21 3.29
C SER A 44 -4.66 7.06 2.81
N LEU A 45 -4.02 7.19 1.65
CA LEU A 45 -3.03 6.20 1.22
C LEU A 45 -1.92 6.06 2.27
N ALA A 46 -1.36 7.16 2.69
CA ALA A 46 -0.42 7.28 3.81
C ALA A 46 -0.30 8.74 4.21
N ALA A 47 -0.10 8.99 5.49
CA ALA A 47 0.14 10.33 6.03
C ALA A 47 1.10 10.28 7.22
N ALA A 48 1.91 11.33 7.39
CA ALA A 48 2.79 11.50 8.53
C ALA A 48 2.76 12.96 9.01
N PRO A 49 2.11 13.26 10.16
CA PRO A 49 1.38 12.33 11.04
C PRO A 49 0.13 11.72 10.39
N ALA A 50 -0.35 10.59 10.91
CA ALA A 50 -1.60 9.98 10.47
C ALA A 50 -2.78 10.93 10.74
N LEU A 51 -3.78 10.91 9.85
CA LEU A 51 -5.04 11.63 10.09
C LEU A 51 -5.82 10.97 11.24
N SER A 52 -6.51 11.80 12.03
CA SER A 52 -7.36 11.27 13.10
C SER A 52 -8.61 10.58 12.53
N PHE A 53 -9.12 9.57 13.21
CA PHE A 53 -10.38 8.92 12.83
C PHE A 53 -11.55 9.90 12.80
N LEU A 54 -11.57 10.88 13.70
CA LEU A 54 -12.57 11.95 13.69
C LEU A 54 -12.50 12.76 12.38
N THR A 55 -11.31 13.10 11.89
CA THR A 55 -11.14 13.80 10.61
C THR A 55 -11.65 12.97 9.45
N LEU A 56 -11.34 11.66 9.43
CA LEU A 56 -11.79 10.75 8.38
C LEU A 56 -13.31 10.59 8.40
N GLN A 57 -13.91 10.41 9.57
CA GLN A 57 -15.35 10.34 9.72
C GLN A 57 -16.04 11.61 9.23
N GLN A 58 -15.58 12.78 9.65
CA GLN A 58 -16.13 14.06 9.19
C GLN A 58 -16.07 14.24 7.68
N ARG A 59 -14.96 13.85 7.07
CA ARG A 59 -14.80 13.91 5.60
C ARG A 59 -15.72 12.93 4.88
N LEU A 60 -15.92 11.71 5.42
CA LEU A 60 -16.86 10.75 4.89
C LEU A 60 -18.30 11.31 4.91
N GLU A 61 -18.73 11.82 6.05
CA GLU A 61 -20.06 12.42 6.22
C GLU A 61 -20.27 13.61 5.27
N GLN A 62 -19.28 14.51 5.17
CA GLN A 62 -19.29 15.64 4.22
C GLN A 62 -19.38 15.18 2.77
N ARG A 63 -18.61 14.16 2.39
CA ARG A 63 -18.61 13.58 1.04
C ARG A 63 -19.96 12.98 0.68
N LEU A 64 -20.54 12.18 1.56
CA LEU A 64 -21.84 11.55 1.33
C LEU A 64 -22.94 12.59 1.24
N ALA A 65 -22.98 13.57 2.16
CA ALA A 65 -23.94 14.67 2.14
C ALA A 65 -23.81 15.53 0.87
N HIS A 66 -22.59 15.85 0.43
CA HIS A 66 -22.33 16.60 -0.82
C HIS A 66 -22.87 15.85 -2.06
N ARG A 67 -22.92 14.53 -2.00
CA ARG A 67 -23.49 13.69 -3.07
C ARG A 67 -24.98 13.40 -2.90
N GLY A 68 -25.65 14.02 -1.93
CA GLY A 68 -27.06 13.78 -1.64
C GLY A 68 -27.38 12.39 -1.11
N ILE A 69 -26.38 11.72 -0.51
CA ILE A 69 -26.55 10.39 0.09
C ILE A 69 -26.81 10.56 1.57
N ALA A 70 -27.98 10.09 2.05
CA ALA A 70 -28.31 10.02 3.45
C ALA A 70 -27.92 8.65 4.04
N ILE A 71 -27.34 8.65 5.23
CA ILE A 71 -27.05 7.45 6.00
C ILE A 71 -28.31 7.10 6.79
N GLU A 72 -28.93 5.96 6.53
CA GLU A 72 -30.12 5.51 7.28
C GLU A 72 -29.74 4.89 8.62
N ALA A 73 -28.72 4.04 8.62
CA ALA A 73 -28.20 3.37 9.80
C ALA A 73 -26.71 3.05 9.62
N VAL A 74 -26.00 2.98 10.75
CA VAL A 74 -24.62 2.48 10.81
C VAL A 74 -24.65 1.14 11.55
N GLU A 75 -24.38 0.04 10.86
CA GLU A 75 -24.39 -1.30 11.46
C GLU A 75 -23.07 -1.63 12.16
N HIS A 76 -21.96 -1.17 11.59
CA HIS A 76 -20.61 -1.44 12.10
C HIS A 76 -19.65 -0.29 11.77
N VAL A 77 -18.74 -0.02 12.71
CA VAL A 77 -17.63 0.94 12.50
C VAL A 77 -16.31 0.23 12.75
N GLU A 78 -15.39 0.33 11.80
CA GLU A 78 -14.03 -0.17 11.94
C GLU A 78 -13.03 1.00 11.85
N HIS A 79 -12.07 1.01 12.76
CA HIS A 79 -10.96 1.95 12.73
C HIS A 79 -9.67 1.19 12.38
N CYS A 80 -9.09 1.51 11.23
CA CYS A 80 -7.89 0.86 10.74
C CYS A 80 -6.71 1.85 10.72
N LEU A 81 -5.64 1.53 11.44
CA LEU A 81 -4.39 2.29 11.43
C LEU A 81 -3.21 1.33 11.51
N PHE A 82 -2.38 1.33 10.48
CA PHE A 82 -1.18 0.49 10.42
C PHE A 82 -0.04 1.21 9.68
N PRO A 83 1.21 0.89 10.00
CA PRO A 83 2.35 1.50 9.31
C PRO A 83 2.50 0.93 7.90
N MET A 84 2.61 1.82 6.90
CA MET A 84 2.87 1.46 5.50
C MET A 84 4.35 1.29 5.19
N ASN A 85 5.24 1.88 6.00
CA ASN A 85 6.68 1.93 5.74
C ASN A 85 7.53 1.34 6.87
N PRO A 86 7.15 0.24 7.55
CA PRO A 86 7.97 -0.34 8.61
C PRO A 86 9.32 -0.77 8.05
N ALA A 87 10.33 -0.75 8.91
CA ALA A 87 11.59 -1.40 8.59
C ALA A 87 11.35 -2.91 8.40
N LEU A 88 12.18 -3.55 7.57
CA LEU A 88 12.22 -5.02 7.55
C LEU A 88 12.60 -5.53 8.95
N PRO A 89 12.02 -6.67 9.38
CA PRO A 89 12.34 -7.24 10.68
C PRO A 89 13.83 -7.62 10.78
N ASP A 90 14.34 -7.60 12.00
CA ASP A 90 15.66 -8.18 12.27
C ASP A 90 15.55 -9.68 12.02
N ARG A 91 16.27 -10.18 11.04
CA ARG A 91 16.27 -11.60 10.66
C ARG A 91 17.16 -12.46 11.53
N GLN A 92 17.90 -11.85 12.46
CA GLN A 92 18.71 -12.60 13.46
C GLN A 92 17.92 -12.87 14.75
N GLN A 93 16.70 -12.31 14.88
CA GLN A 93 15.85 -12.58 16.04
C GLN A 93 15.47 -14.07 16.14
N SER A 94 15.20 -14.52 17.35
CA SER A 94 14.88 -15.93 17.66
C SER A 94 13.43 -16.33 17.36
N LEU A 95 12.57 -15.38 16.97
CA LEU A 95 11.17 -15.61 16.64
C LEU A 95 10.94 -15.34 15.16
N LEU A 96 10.18 -16.22 14.50
CA LEU A 96 9.71 -16.00 13.13
C LEU A 96 8.36 -15.32 13.17
N GLY A 97 8.27 -14.12 12.58
CA GLY A 97 7.02 -13.43 12.36
C GLY A 97 6.39 -13.79 11.01
N PHE A 98 5.08 -13.52 10.86
CA PHE A 98 4.35 -13.62 9.61
C PHE A 98 3.35 -12.48 9.50
N GLY A 99 2.93 -12.08 8.32
CA GLY A 99 1.99 -10.98 8.12
C GLY A 99 2.56 -9.61 8.53
N GLY A 100 1.80 -8.83 9.25
CA GLY A 100 2.22 -7.51 9.74
C GLY A 100 3.48 -7.54 10.59
N ALA A 101 3.62 -8.56 11.46
CA ALA A 101 4.80 -8.77 12.29
C ALA A 101 6.09 -9.06 11.48
N ALA A 102 5.95 -9.50 10.23
CA ALA A 102 7.05 -9.71 9.30
C ALA A 102 7.18 -8.59 8.25
N SER A 103 6.56 -7.43 8.44
CA SER A 103 6.55 -6.30 7.49
C SER A 103 6.03 -6.68 6.09
N MET A 104 5.06 -7.61 6.02
CA MET A 104 4.52 -8.12 4.75
C MET A 104 3.42 -7.22 4.15
N VAL A 105 3.03 -6.15 4.84
CA VAL A 105 2.17 -5.10 4.26
C VAL A 105 2.87 -4.50 3.05
N HIS A 106 2.18 -4.43 1.93
CA HIS A 106 2.75 -3.85 0.71
C HIS A 106 2.90 -2.33 0.85
N PRO A 107 4.12 -1.77 0.77
CA PRO A 107 4.36 -0.37 1.14
C PRO A 107 3.58 0.64 0.28
N ALA A 108 3.32 0.33 -0.99
CA ALA A 108 2.68 1.27 -1.92
C ALA A 108 1.15 1.10 -2.03
N SER A 109 0.56 0.03 -1.50
CA SER A 109 -0.88 -0.23 -1.61
C SER A 109 -1.58 -0.58 -0.30
N GLY A 110 -0.83 -0.92 0.76
CA GLY A 110 -1.40 -1.46 1.99
C GLY A 110 -1.91 -2.91 1.89
N TYR A 111 -1.88 -3.52 0.71
CA TYR A 111 -2.39 -4.86 0.50
C TYR A 111 -1.48 -5.89 1.19
N MET A 112 -2.12 -6.90 1.79
CA MET A 112 -1.38 -7.96 2.48
C MET A 112 -1.95 -9.36 2.20
N ILE A 113 -3.25 -9.54 2.22
CA ILE A 113 -3.93 -10.85 2.21
C ILE A 113 -3.48 -11.73 1.03
N GLY A 114 -3.49 -11.21 -0.20
CA GLY A 114 -3.07 -11.99 -1.37
C GLY A 114 -1.60 -12.45 -1.28
N SER A 115 -0.74 -11.64 -0.68
CA SER A 115 0.66 -12.02 -0.43
C SER A 115 0.78 -13.10 0.64
N LEU A 116 -0.03 -13.05 1.72
CA LEU A 116 -0.05 -14.06 2.77
C LEU A 116 -0.49 -15.41 2.22
N LEU A 117 -1.57 -15.43 1.44
CA LEU A 117 -2.13 -16.66 0.86
C LEU A 117 -1.14 -17.34 -0.11
N ARG A 118 -0.35 -16.58 -0.85
CA ARG A 118 0.69 -17.15 -1.73
C ARG A 118 1.91 -17.63 -0.95
N ARG A 119 2.40 -16.82 -0.02
CA ARG A 119 3.69 -17.05 0.65
C ARG A 119 3.60 -17.97 1.88
N GLY A 120 2.40 -18.13 2.45
CA GLY A 120 2.19 -19.04 3.59
C GLY A 120 2.51 -20.49 3.25
N PRO A 121 1.96 -21.08 2.17
CA PRO A 121 2.31 -22.45 1.75
C PRO A 121 3.80 -22.62 1.41
N GLU A 122 4.42 -21.63 0.75
CA GLU A 122 5.85 -21.66 0.43
C GLU A 122 6.70 -21.72 1.72
N LEU A 123 6.42 -20.82 2.68
CA LEU A 123 7.08 -20.81 3.97
C LEU A 123 6.90 -22.14 4.71
N ALA A 124 5.68 -22.69 4.72
CA ALA A 124 5.41 -23.97 5.37
C ALA A 124 6.21 -25.12 4.75
N ALA A 125 6.32 -25.16 3.43
CA ALA A 125 7.12 -26.17 2.72
C ALA A 125 8.61 -26.02 3.03
N ASP A 126 9.15 -24.80 3.04
CA ASP A 126 10.56 -24.53 3.33
C ASP A 126 10.91 -24.89 4.78
N LEU A 127 10.03 -24.58 5.75
CA LEU A 127 10.21 -24.97 7.15
C LEU A 127 10.15 -26.49 7.32
N ALA A 128 9.22 -27.17 6.64
CA ALA A 128 9.12 -28.63 6.68
C ALA A 128 10.39 -29.28 6.12
N ALA A 129 10.93 -28.77 5.01
CA ALA A 129 12.18 -29.25 4.44
C ALA A 129 13.38 -29.00 5.39
N ALA A 130 13.45 -27.85 6.03
CA ALA A 130 14.49 -27.52 6.99
C ALA A 130 14.44 -28.45 8.25
N MET A 131 13.22 -28.70 8.74
CA MET A 131 13.02 -29.66 9.86
C MET A 131 13.42 -31.10 9.45
N ALA A 132 13.06 -31.54 8.24
CA ALA A 132 13.46 -32.85 7.71
C ALA A 132 15.00 -32.98 7.55
N ALA A 133 15.68 -31.85 7.31
CA ALA A 133 17.14 -31.75 7.28
C ALA A 133 17.79 -31.69 8.70
N GLY A 134 16.99 -31.76 9.78
CA GLY A 134 17.46 -31.76 11.17
C GLY A 134 17.68 -30.35 11.74
N GLN A 135 17.28 -29.29 11.07
CA GLN A 135 17.41 -27.94 11.62
C GLN A 135 16.40 -27.72 12.75
N VAL A 136 16.86 -27.10 13.84
CA VAL A 136 16.07 -26.79 15.03
C VAL A 136 16.43 -25.41 15.58
N GLY A 137 15.58 -24.88 16.45
CA GLY A 137 15.86 -23.60 17.14
C GLY A 137 16.17 -22.43 16.18
N SER A 138 17.30 -21.77 16.41
CA SER A 138 17.70 -20.59 15.65
C SER A 138 17.96 -20.88 14.16
N GLU A 139 18.47 -22.06 13.81
CA GLU A 139 18.71 -22.41 12.40
C GLU A 139 17.40 -22.52 11.63
N LEU A 140 16.40 -23.17 12.21
CA LEU A 140 15.06 -23.26 11.61
C LEU A 140 14.42 -21.88 11.45
N VAL A 141 14.52 -21.01 12.45
CA VAL A 141 14.01 -19.63 12.38
C VAL A 141 14.72 -18.84 11.27
N GLN A 142 16.04 -19.01 11.13
CA GLN A 142 16.82 -18.36 10.07
C GLN A 142 16.39 -18.82 8.69
N SER A 143 16.13 -20.10 8.49
CA SER A 143 15.59 -20.64 7.24
C SER A 143 14.22 -20.02 6.91
N GLY A 144 13.34 -19.89 7.91
CA GLY A 144 12.07 -19.20 7.74
C GLY A 144 12.24 -17.72 7.34
N TRP A 145 13.16 -16.98 7.95
CA TRP A 145 13.44 -15.60 7.56
C TRP A 145 14.03 -15.48 6.16
N GLN A 146 14.86 -16.44 5.74
CA GLN A 146 15.41 -16.49 4.38
C GLN A 146 14.32 -16.76 3.34
N SER A 147 13.37 -17.64 3.63
CA SER A 147 12.19 -17.90 2.82
C SER A 147 11.31 -16.65 2.71
N LEU A 148 10.99 -15.99 3.83
CA LEU A 148 10.14 -14.79 3.83
C LEU A 148 10.79 -13.58 3.18
N TRP A 149 12.09 -13.36 3.38
CA TRP A 149 12.78 -12.17 2.92
C TRP A 149 14.09 -12.48 2.18
N PRO A 150 14.03 -13.24 1.07
CA PRO A 150 15.19 -13.39 0.18
C PRO A 150 15.63 -12.03 -0.36
N ALA A 151 16.86 -11.92 -0.84
CA ALA A 151 17.46 -10.67 -1.30
C ALA A 151 16.58 -9.93 -2.32
N GLU A 152 15.97 -10.67 -3.24
CA GLU A 152 15.11 -10.13 -4.30
C GLU A 152 13.86 -9.43 -3.72
N LEU A 153 13.15 -10.05 -2.78
CA LEU A 153 11.98 -9.45 -2.13
C LEU A 153 12.34 -8.21 -1.30
N ARG A 154 13.53 -8.20 -0.69
CA ARG A 154 14.02 -7.02 0.05
C ARG A 154 14.30 -5.83 -0.88
N ARG A 155 14.89 -6.09 -2.05
CA ARG A 155 15.10 -5.05 -3.08
C ARG A 155 13.79 -4.46 -3.56
N ARG A 156 12.81 -5.33 -3.90
CA ARG A 156 11.47 -4.90 -4.33
C ARG A 156 10.76 -4.10 -3.23
N HIS A 157 10.80 -4.55 -1.99
CA HIS A 157 10.25 -3.81 -0.85
C HIS A 157 10.87 -2.41 -0.72
N GLY A 158 12.18 -2.29 -0.92
CA GLY A 158 12.88 -1.00 -0.96
C GLY A 158 12.37 -0.07 -2.07
N LEU A 159 12.16 -0.60 -3.29
CA LEU A 159 11.61 0.16 -4.42
C LEU A 159 10.18 0.66 -4.14
N TYR A 160 9.31 -0.18 -3.58
CA TYR A 160 7.96 0.23 -3.20
C TYR A 160 7.95 1.30 -2.10
N ARG A 161 8.82 1.16 -1.09
CA ARG A 161 8.97 2.20 -0.05
C ARG A 161 9.47 3.52 -0.61
N PHE A 162 10.41 3.48 -1.54
CA PHE A 162 10.88 4.68 -2.23
C PHE A 162 9.71 5.38 -2.95
N GLY A 163 8.87 4.63 -3.67
CA GLY A 163 7.67 5.15 -4.31
C GLY A 163 6.70 5.78 -3.31
N LEU A 164 6.43 5.12 -2.19
CA LEU A 164 5.55 5.66 -1.14
C LEU A 164 6.04 7.00 -0.59
N GLU A 165 7.33 7.15 -0.29
CA GLU A 165 7.91 8.40 0.22
C GLU A 165 7.71 9.57 -0.78
N LYS A 166 7.63 9.28 -2.07
CA LYS A 166 7.29 10.26 -3.10
C LYS A 166 5.81 10.63 -3.04
N LEU A 167 4.92 9.64 -3.04
CA LEU A 167 3.47 9.85 -3.05
C LEU A 167 2.97 10.58 -1.80
N MET A 168 3.60 10.37 -0.64
CA MET A 168 3.25 11.07 0.61
C MET A 168 3.41 12.60 0.55
N ARG A 169 4.09 13.12 -0.46
CA ARG A 169 4.29 14.57 -0.65
C ARG A 169 3.41 15.18 -1.72
N PHE A 170 2.68 14.34 -2.44
CA PHE A 170 1.79 14.79 -3.49
C PHE A 170 0.53 15.41 -2.88
N ASP A 171 0.10 16.53 -3.45
CA ASP A 171 -1.22 17.05 -3.21
C ASP A 171 -2.29 16.19 -3.91
N GLU A 172 -3.57 16.55 -3.72
CA GLU A 172 -4.68 15.79 -4.28
C GLU A 172 -4.63 15.73 -5.82
N ALA A 173 -4.32 16.84 -6.47
CA ALA A 173 -4.25 16.91 -7.94
C ALA A 173 -3.13 16.01 -8.48
N GLN A 174 -1.96 16.08 -7.87
CA GLN A 174 -0.83 15.22 -8.23
C GLN A 174 -1.12 13.73 -8.00
N LEU A 175 -1.83 13.37 -6.91
CA LEU A 175 -2.24 11.98 -6.66
C LEU A 175 -3.25 11.51 -7.72
N ARG A 176 -4.22 12.33 -8.09
CA ARG A 176 -5.19 11.98 -9.15
C ARG A 176 -4.50 11.75 -10.48
N ASP A 177 -3.60 12.65 -10.87
CA ASP A 177 -2.82 12.52 -12.10
C ASP A 177 -1.92 11.28 -12.09
N PHE A 178 -1.28 11.01 -10.94
CA PHE A 178 -0.46 9.82 -10.74
C PHE A 178 -1.29 8.55 -10.91
N PHE A 179 -2.43 8.43 -10.21
CA PHE A 179 -3.26 7.23 -10.29
C PHE A 179 -3.99 7.10 -11.62
N ALA A 180 -4.39 8.20 -12.26
CA ALA A 180 -4.90 8.15 -13.63
C ALA A 180 -3.87 7.57 -14.60
N THR A 181 -2.61 7.99 -14.48
CA THR A 181 -1.51 7.44 -15.29
C THR A 181 -1.22 5.97 -14.93
N PHE A 182 -1.21 5.64 -13.63
CA PHE A 182 -0.94 4.29 -13.14
C PHE A 182 -1.97 3.27 -13.63
N PHE A 183 -3.26 3.58 -13.52
CA PHE A 183 -4.32 2.68 -13.98
C PHE A 183 -4.52 2.69 -15.50
N ALA A 184 -3.89 3.61 -16.24
CA ALA A 184 -3.79 3.56 -17.70
C ALA A 184 -2.70 2.60 -18.20
N LEU A 185 -1.83 2.12 -17.32
CA LEU A 185 -0.85 1.06 -17.66
C LEU A 185 -1.57 -0.25 -18.02
N PRO A 186 -0.93 -1.15 -18.77
CA PRO A 186 -1.47 -2.49 -19.03
C PRO A 186 -1.87 -3.21 -17.72
N ASN A 187 -3.00 -3.92 -17.75
CA ASN A 187 -3.55 -4.61 -16.56
C ASN A 187 -2.51 -5.48 -15.83
N ALA A 188 -1.70 -6.21 -16.56
CA ALA A 188 -0.66 -7.06 -15.98
C ALA A 188 0.38 -6.27 -15.17
N GLN A 189 0.66 -5.02 -15.56
CA GLN A 189 1.63 -4.18 -14.88
C GLN A 189 1.05 -3.58 -13.59
N TRP A 190 -0.07 -2.83 -13.66
CA TRP A 190 -0.61 -2.21 -12.45
C TRP A 190 -1.15 -3.24 -11.45
N PHE A 191 -1.78 -4.32 -11.93
CA PHE A 191 -2.23 -5.40 -11.06
C PHE A 191 -1.04 -6.12 -10.41
N GLY A 192 -0.02 -6.47 -11.20
CA GLY A 192 1.19 -7.10 -10.70
C GLY A 192 1.95 -6.21 -9.71
N PHE A 193 1.94 -4.88 -9.92
CA PHE A 193 2.48 -3.92 -8.97
C PHE A 193 1.73 -3.97 -7.64
N LEU A 194 0.41 -3.83 -7.65
CA LEU A 194 -0.41 -3.83 -6.44
C LEU A 194 -0.40 -5.18 -5.71
N ALA A 195 -0.38 -6.28 -6.45
CA ALA A 195 -0.35 -7.64 -5.90
C ALA A 195 1.07 -8.11 -5.50
N ASN A 196 2.12 -7.31 -5.73
CA ASN A 196 3.53 -7.68 -5.48
C ASN A 196 3.95 -8.97 -6.19
N THR A 197 3.55 -9.14 -7.46
CA THR A 197 3.87 -10.32 -8.28
C THR A 197 4.88 -10.02 -9.39
N LEU A 198 5.19 -8.74 -9.65
CA LEU A 198 6.22 -8.37 -10.61
C LEU A 198 7.61 -8.75 -10.09
N GLU A 199 8.45 -9.27 -10.96
CA GLU A 199 9.88 -9.38 -10.70
C GLU A 199 10.56 -8.01 -10.77
N THR A 200 11.77 -7.88 -10.20
CA THR A 200 12.47 -6.58 -10.14
C THR A 200 12.64 -5.91 -11.50
N PRO A 201 13.02 -6.60 -12.58
CA PRO A 201 13.12 -5.97 -13.91
C PRO A 201 11.77 -5.45 -14.42
N GLN A 202 10.69 -6.22 -14.22
CA GLN A 202 9.33 -5.83 -14.61
C GLN A 202 8.83 -4.64 -13.78
N LEU A 203 9.11 -4.64 -12.48
CA LEU A 203 8.77 -3.53 -11.59
C LEU A 203 9.47 -2.25 -12.03
N LEU A 204 10.78 -2.29 -12.31
CA LEU A 204 11.54 -1.14 -12.81
C LEU A 204 11.01 -0.66 -14.15
N GLN A 205 10.72 -1.55 -15.08
CA GLN A 205 10.11 -1.21 -16.37
C GLN A 205 8.76 -0.51 -16.18
N THR A 206 7.90 -1.03 -15.29
CA THR A 206 6.61 -0.43 -14.95
C THR A 206 6.77 0.97 -14.38
N MET A 207 7.71 1.17 -13.45
CA MET A 207 8.00 2.48 -12.86
C MET A 207 8.55 3.47 -13.90
N LEU A 208 9.41 3.04 -14.80
CA LEU A 208 9.95 3.87 -15.88
C LEU A 208 8.86 4.25 -16.90
N GLN A 209 7.99 3.32 -17.26
CA GLN A 209 6.87 3.58 -18.15
C GLN A 209 5.90 4.59 -17.52
N LEU A 210 5.53 4.39 -16.24
CA LEU A 210 4.72 5.34 -15.48
C LEU A 210 5.35 6.74 -15.50
N PHE A 211 6.64 6.84 -15.17
CA PHE A 211 7.37 8.10 -15.19
C PHE A 211 7.35 8.76 -16.57
N GLY A 212 7.58 8.00 -17.62
CA GLY A 212 7.62 8.51 -19.00
C GLY A 212 6.27 9.05 -19.49
N THR A 213 5.16 8.47 -19.01
CA THR A 213 3.79 8.85 -19.42
C THR A 213 3.10 9.84 -18.47
N ALA A 214 3.64 10.01 -17.25
CA ALA A 214 3.06 10.92 -16.26
C ALA A 214 3.14 12.40 -16.65
N PRO A 215 2.17 13.22 -16.25
CA PRO A 215 2.22 14.68 -16.41
C PRO A 215 3.47 15.31 -15.78
N ALA A 216 3.86 16.49 -16.27
CA ALA A 216 5.09 17.17 -15.82
C ALA A 216 5.12 17.40 -14.30
N GLY A 217 4.00 17.81 -13.68
CA GLY A 217 3.92 18.01 -12.23
C GLY A 217 4.21 16.75 -11.42
N VAL A 218 3.70 15.60 -11.87
CA VAL A 218 3.98 14.29 -11.26
C VAL A 218 5.45 13.91 -11.45
N ARG A 219 5.99 14.05 -12.66
CA ARG A 219 7.41 13.75 -12.94
C ARG A 219 8.36 14.57 -12.08
N TRP A 220 8.10 15.88 -11.94
CA TRP A 220 8.92 16.75 -11.08
C TRP A 220 8.87 16.31 -9.61
N GLY A 221 7.67 16.01 -9.08
CA GLY A 221 7.52 15.50 -7.72
C GLY A 221 8.25 14.16 -7.50
N LEU A 222 8.23 13.26 -8.50
CA LEU A 222 8.97 11.99 -8.44
C LEU A 222 10.48 12.17 -8.49
N MET A 223 11.00 13.19 -9.21
CA MET A 223 12.44 13.45 -9.32
C MET A 223 13.00 14.20 -8.11
N GLU A 224 12.21 14.99 -7.40
CA GLU A 224 12.69 15.84 -6.31
C GLU A 224 13.30 15.01 -5.17
N PRO A 225 14.62 15.07 -4.91
CA PRO A 225 15.26 14.30 -3.84
C PRO A 225 15.04 15.01 -2.50
N ARG A 226 14.45 14.35 -1.52
CA ARG A 226 14.32 14.85 -0.15
C ARG A 226 14.60 13.74 0.88
N GLY A 227 15.68 13.92 1.64
CA GLY A 227 15.98 13.25 2.91
C GLY A 227 15.93 11.73 2.97
N ARG A 228 14.78 11.17 3.27
CA ARG A 228 14.64 9.73 3.56
C ARG A 228 14.90 8.81 2.36
N GLU A 229 14.64 9.29 1.16
CA GLU A 229 14.78 8.49 -0.07
C GLU A 229 16.25 8.17 -0.40
N LEU A 230 17.14 9.11 -0.18
CA LEU A 230 18.59 8.89 -0.39
C LEU A 230 19.08 7.75 0.53
N ASN A 231 18.60 7.72 1.77
CA ASN A 231 18.91 6.65 2.71
C ASN A 231 18.32 5.29 2.28
N LEU A 232 17.12 5.29 1.65
CA LEU A 232 16.54 4.07 1.10
C LEU A 232 17.32 3.55 -0.10
N MET A 233 17.73 4.44 -1.01
CA MET A 233 18.58 4.08 -2.17
C MET A 233 19.92 3.47 -1.73
N THR A 234 20.61 4.09 -0.77
CA THR A 234 21.89 3.56 -0.25
C THR A 234 21.72 2.19 0.43
N LYS A 235 20.60 1.95 1.12
CA LYS A 235 20.30 0.65 1.71
C LYS A 235 19.98 -0.41 0.65
N MET A 236 19.25 -0.06 -0.40
CA MET A 236 18.95 -1.00 -1.51
C MET A 236 20.20 -1.48 -2.24
N LEU A 237 21.22 -0.62 -2.37
CA LEU A 237 22.50 -0.99 -3.00
C LEU A 237 23.36 -1.93 -2.13
N ARG A 238 23.03 -2.07 -0.83
CA ARG A 238 23.75 -2.95 0.12
C ARG A 238 23.07 -4.33 0.30
N TRP A 239 21.94 -4.55 -0.29
CA TRP A 239 21.18 -5.80 -0.26
C TRP A 239 21.42 -6.61 -1.54
#